data_f8963ff5a470e587d9ae3a11ef767f76
#
_entry.id   f8963ff5a470e587d9ae3a11ef767f76
#
_cell.length_a   1.000
_cell.length_b   1.000
_cell.length_c   1.000
_cell.angle_alpha   90.00
_cell.angle_beta   90.00
_cell.angle_gamma   90.00
#
_symmetry.space_group_name_H-M   'P 1'
#
loop_
_entity.id
_entity.type
_entity.pdbx_description
1 polymer ?
#
loop_
_entity_poly.entity_id
_entity_poly.type
_entity_poly.pdbx_seq_one_letter_code
_entity_poly.pdbx_strand_id
1 'polypeptide(L)'
;FALLVVLFAARLALYPKRLAADLTSHAKGFSFLTIVAGTNVLASASAIIHGWWTLAEILWWCSLPLYVILLYTALISDVLRHDKPGLGAGINGSWFLLTVATESVAVFGALLLGHHPSDFLAFMCIAAFCLGLVLYLIVMTMVFLRWTFQPLEPTEADPPAWIAAGAVAITVLAGSNLLAARAVSSRVDRLGPLIEGLVTLAWATATFWFPVMVAIGAWRHIARKVPLRYHPSYWAL
;
A
#
# COMPACT_ATOMS: atom_id res chain seq x y z
N PHE A 1 -2.87 8.32 16.17
CA PHE A 1 -3.25 6.92 15.98
C PHE A 1 -4.33 6.48 16.97
N ALA A 2 -4.11 6.63 18.30
CA ALA A 2 -5.10 6.20 19.32
C ALA A 2 -6.50 6.77 19.06
N LEU A 3 -6.60 8.06 18.72
CA LEU A 3 -7.88 8.68 18.35
C LEU A 3 -8.55 7.98 17.16
N LEU A 4 -7.79 7.67 16.11
CA LEU A 4 -8.32 6.96 14.93
C LEU A 4 -8.80 5.55 15.27
N VAL A 5 -8.08 4.82 16.14
CA VAL A 5 -8.52 3.51 16.62
C VAL A 5 -9.82 3.62 17.40
N VAL A 6 -9.95 4.58 18.30
CA VAL A 6 -11.19 4.83 19.06
C VAL A 6 -12.36 5.17 18.13
N LEU A 7 -12.15 6.07 17.16
CA LEU A 7 -13.17 6.45 16.19
C LEU A 7 -13.59 5.26 15.30
N PHE A 8 -12.62 4.42 14.89
CA PHE A 8 -12.93 3.23 14.10
C PHE A 8 -13.69 2.19 14.93
N ALA A 9 -13.28 1.96 16.19
CA ALA A 9 -13.98 1.07 17.10
C ALA A 9 -15.42 1.56 17.38
N ALA A 10 -15.60 2.86 17.61
CA ALA A 10 -16.91 3.48 17.75
C ALA A 10 -17.76 3.29 16.48
N ARG A 11 -17.17 3.48 15.30
CA ARG A 11 -17.86 3.26 14.02
C ARG A 11 -18.27 1.80 13.83
N LEU A 12 -17.41 0.86 14.22
CA LEU A 12 -17.69 -0.58 14.16
C LEU A 12 -18.86 -0.94 15.10
N ALA A 13 -18.88 -0.39 16.30
CA ALA A 13 -19.93 -0.65 17.29
C ALA A 13 -21.26 -0.01 16.93
N LEU A 14 -21.25 1.26 16.48
CA LEU A 14 -22.47 2.04 16.26
C LEU A 14 -23.05 1.87 14.85
N TYR A 15 -22.22 1.61 13.85
CA TYR A 15 -22.62 1.59 12.43
C TYR A 15 -22.08 0.37 11.65
N PRO A 16 -22.19 -0.88 12.16
CA PRO A 16 -21.56 -2.06 11.53
C PRO A 16 -22.06 -2.32 10.11
N LYS A 17 -23.34 -2.09 9.83
CA LYS A 17 -23.91 -2.27 8.48
C LYS A 17 -23.34 -1.26 7.47
N ARG A 18 -23.11 0.00 7.88
CA ARG A 18 -22.50 1.01 7.02
C ARG A 18 -21.01 0.69 6.77
N LEU A 19 -20.31 0.24 7.81
CA LEU A 19 -18.92 -0.18 7.69
C LEU A 19 -18.77 -1.35 6.71
N ALA A 20 -19.62 -2.37 6.84
CA ALA A 20 -19.63 -3.51 5.91
C ALA A 20 -19.95 -3.07 4.48
N ALA A 21 -20.93 -2.19 4.28
CA ALA A 21 -21.26 -1.65 2.96
C ALA A 21 -20.10 -0.84 2.34
N ASP A 22 -19.37 -0.06 3.14
CA ASP A 22 -18.20 0.67 2.66
C ASP A 22 -17.04 -0.29 2.33
N LEU A 23 -16.78 -1.31 3.16
CA LEU A 23 -15.72 -2.31 2.95
C LEU A 23 -15.96 -3.14 1.68
N THR A 24 -17.22 -3.44 1.39
CA THR A 24 -17.60 -4.18 0.17
C THR A 24 -17.87 -3.27 -1.02
N SER A 25 -17.66 -1.97 -0.91
CA SER A 25 -17.84 -0.99 -2.00
C SER A 25 -16.64 -1.01 -2.93
N HIS A 26 -16.86 -1.14 -4.24
CA HIS A 26 -15.82 -1.09 -5.27
C HIS A 26 -14.96 0.19 -5.19
N ALA A 27 -15.56 1.33 -4.86
CA ALA A 27 -14.86 2.61 -4.77
C ALA A 27 -14.06 2.80 -3.48
N LYS A 28 -14.40 2.08 -2.39
CA LYS A 28 -13.85 2.36 -1.04
C LYS A 28 -13.18 1.15 -0.38
N GLY A 29 -13.46 -0.07 -0.83
CA GLY A 29 -13.04 -1.30 -0.16
C GLY A 29 -11.54 -1.34 0.11
N PHE A 30 -10.72 -1.08 -0.90
CA PHE A 30 -9.26 -1.09 -0.75
C PHE A 30 -8.73 0.04 0.15
N SER A 31 -9.48 1.12 0.35
CA SER A 31 -9.06 2.19 1.28
C SER A 31 -8.96 1.71 2.74
N PHE A 32 -9.65 0.63 3.11
CA PHE A 32 -9.50 0.03 4.44
C PHE A 32 -8.11 -0.58 4.69
N LEU A 33 -7.38 -0.91 3.65
CA LEU A 33 -6.01 -1.41 3.75
C LEU A 33 -5.03 -0.37 4.33
N THR A 34 -5.40 0.92 4.34
CA THR A 34 -4.64 1.95 5.06
C THR A 34 -4.52 1.67 6.55
N ILE A 35 -5.45 0.91 7.15
CA ILE A 35 -5.38 0.52 8.56
C ILE A 35 -4.17 -0.37 8.78
N VAL A 36 -3.94 -1.32 7.87
CA VAL A 36 -2.78 -2.23 7.91
C VAL A 36 -1.48 -1.44 7.74
N ALA A 37 -1.41 -0.63 6.68
CA ALA A 37 -0.23 0.19 6.39
C ALA A 37 0.09 1.13 7.56
N GLY A 38 -0.92 1.85 8.08
CA GLY A 38 -0.76 2.76 9.22
C GLY A 38 -0.33 2.04 10.51
N THR A 39 -0.82 0.82 10.76
CA THR A 39 -0.38 0.00 11.89
C THR A 39 1.09 -0.39 11.76
N ASN A 40 1.55 -0.80 10.57
CA ASN A 40 2.94 -1.17 10.33
C ASN A 40 3.88 0.06 10.33
N VAL A 41 3.42 1.23 9.89
CA VAL A 41 4.17 2.49 10.04
C VAL A 41 4.32 2.86 11.51
N LEU A 42 3.25 2.72 12.31
CA LEU A 42 3.33 2.94 13.76
C LEU A 42 4.29 1.95 14.42
N ALA A 43 4.25 0.67 14.02
CA ALA A 43 5.20 -0.33 14.50
C ALA A 43 6.64 0.07 14.20
N SER A 44 6.93 0.46 12.95
CA SER A 44 8.25 0.96 12.53
C SER A 44 8.70 2.18 13.33
N ALA A 45 7.83 3.17 13.51
CA ALA A 45 8.13 4.37 14.28
C ALA A 45 8.35 4.04 15.76
N SER A 46 7.57 3.15 16.36
CA SER A 46 7.71 2.71 17.75
C SER A 46 9.05 2.02 17.99
N ALA A 47 9.46 1.15 17.06
CA ALA A 47 10.74 0.42 17.15
C ALA A 47 11.93 1.36 16.93
N ILE A 48 11.93 2.15 15.85
CA ILE A 48 13.09 2.93 15.42
C ILE A 48 13.31 4.16 16.31
N ILE A 49 12.22 4.89 16.64
CA ILE A 49 12.33 6.18 17.35
C ILE A 49 12.42 5.96 18.87
N HIS A 50 11.62 5.02 19.39
CA HIS A 50 11.46 4.83 20.83
C HIS A 50 12.10 3.54 21.36
N GLY A 51 12.56 2.63 20.50
CA GLY A 51 13.09 1.33 20.92
C GLY A 51 12.03 0.37 21.50
N TRP A 52 10.73 0.62 21.25
CA TRP A 52 9.63 -0.18 21.79
C TRP A 52 9.34 -1.41 20.91
N TRP A 53 10.34 -2.29 20.80
CA TRP A 53 10.28 -3.46 19.95
C TRP A 53 9.11 -4.40 20.26
N THR A 54 8.83 -4.64 21.55
CA THR A 54 7.71 -5.50 21.95
C THR A 54 6.35 -4.96 21.47
N LEU A 55 6.12 -3.65 21.63
CA LEU A 55 4.90 -3.02 21.11
C LEU A 55 4.83 -3.12 19.60
N ALA A 56 5.93 -2.84 18.93
CA ALA A 56 6.01 -2.89 17.48
C ALA A 56 5.74 -4.29 16.92
N GLU A 57 6.29 -5.30 17.56
CA GLU A 57 6.04 -6.72 17.22
C GLU A 57 4.57 -7.10 17.42
N ILE A 58 3.95 -6.72 18.53
CA ILE A 58 2.52 -6.95 18.77
C ILE A 58 1.67 -6.29 17.68
N LEU A 59 1.95 -5.03 17.33
CA LEU A 59 1.24 -4.31 16.27
C LEU A 59 1.36 -5.04 14.93
N TRP A 60 2.55 -5.52 14.60
CA TRP A 60 2.78 -6.25 13.35
C TRP A 60 2.02 -7.58 13.32
N TRP A 61 2.10 -8.38 14.38
CA TRP A 61 1.36 -9.64 14.47
C TRP A 61 -0.16 -9.43 14.42
N CYS A 62 -0.67 -8.33 14.99
CA CYS A 62 -2.08 -7.95 14.86
C CYS A 62 -2.44 -7.48 13.45
N SER A 63 -1.48 -6.87 12.72
CA SER A 63 -1.74 -6.40 11.36
C SER A 63 -1.90 -7.52 10.34
N LEU A 64 -1.29 -8.69 10.55
CA LEU A 64 -1.35 -9.82 9.61
C LEU A 64 -2.77 -10.38 9.42
N PRO A 65 -3.49 -10.82 10.47
CA PRO A 65 -4.87 -11.28 10.31
C PRO A 65 -5.78 -10.18 9.77
N LEU A 66 -5.56 -8.92 10.19
CA LEU A 66 -6.31 -7.79 9.69
C LEU A 66 -6.09 -7.58 8.19
N TYR A 67 -4.84 -7.69 7.73
CA TYR A 67 -4.47 -7.66 6.31
C TYR A 67 -5.23 -8.72 5.52
N VAL A 68 -5.17 -9.97 5.96
CA VAL A 68 -5.85 -11.09 5.29
C VAL A 68 -7.36 -10.86 5.21
N ILE A 69 -7.99 -10.48 6.33
CA ILE A 69 -9.44 -10.25 6.39
C ILE A 69 -9.84 -9.11 5.45
N LEU A 70 -9.19 -7.95 5.54
CA LEU A 70 -9.55 -6.77 4.74
C LEU A 70 -9.28 -6.99 3.26
N LEU A 71 -8.11 -7.56 2.92
CA LEU A 71 -7.72 -7.84 1.53
C LEU A 71 -8.75 -8.74 0.85
N TYR A 72 -8.99 -9.92 1.44
CA TYR A 72 -9.88 -10.89 0.80
C TYR A 72 -11.34 -10.47 0.85
N THR A 73 -11.79 -9.76 1.89
CA THR A 73 -13.17 -9.25 1.92
C THR A 73 -13.40 -8.24 0.78
N ALA A 74 -12.50 -7.27 0.60
CA ALA A 74 -12.63 -6.29 -0.48
C ALA A 74 -12.50 -6.95 -1.85
N LEU A 75 -11.46 -7.77 -2.06
CA LEU A 75 -11.18 -8.40 -3.35
C LEU A 75 -12.30 -9.37 -3.78
N ILE A 76 -12.74 -10.27 -2.88
CA ILE A 76 -13.80 -11.23 -3.18
C ILE A 76 -15.12 -10.51 -3.44
N SER A 77 -15.43 -9.45 -2.67
CA SER A 77 -16.62 -8.63 -2.90
C SER A 77 -16.64 -8.03 -4.31
N ASP A 78 -15.49 -7.54 -4.79
CA ASP A 78 -15.38 -6.99 -6.13
C ASP A 78 -15.42 -8.08 -7.22
N VAL A 79 -14.78 -9.23 -6.99
CA VAL A 79 -14.79 -10.35 -7.94
C VAL A 79 -16.21 -10.92 -8.13
N LEU A 80 -16.97 -11.05 -7.04
CA LEU A 80 -18.31 -11.64 -7.06
C LEU A 80 -19.44 -10.64 -7.40
N ARG A 81 -19.13 -9.34 -7.49
CA ARG A 81 -20.12 -8.30 -7.81
C ARG A 81 -20.67 -8.48 -9.22
N HIS A 82 -22.00 -8.42 -9.36
CA HIS A 82 -22.67 -8.45 -10.66
C HIS A 82 -22.55 -7.12 -11.41
N ASP A 83 -22.89 -6.03 -10.74
CA ASP A 83 -22.84 -4.67 -11.31
C ASP A 83 -21.43 -4.10 -11.15
N LYS A 84 -20.56 -4.35 -12.13
CA LYS A 84 -19.20 -3.85 -12.15
C LYS A 84 -19.11 -2.56 -12.95
N PRO A 85 -18.47 -1.49 -12.42
CA PRO A 85 -18.15 -0.32 -13.22
C PRO A 85 -17.18 -0.70 -14.33
N GLY A 86 -17.25 0.00 -15.47
CA GLY A 86 -16.20 -0.10 -16.50
C GLY A 86 -14.84 0.35 -15.94
N LEU A 87 -13.75 -0.09 -16.57
CA LEU A 87 -12.37 0.21 -16.12
C LEU A 87 -12.16 1.71 -15.86
N GLY A 88 -12.70 2.58 -16.73
CA GLY A 88 -12.56 4.02 -16.61
C GLY A 88 -13.12 4.63 -15.34
N ALA A 89 -14.25 4.12 -14.86
CA ALA A 89 -14.92 4.60 -13.65
C ALA A 89 -14.56 3.78 -12.40
N GLY A 90 -14.04 2.56 -12.59
CA GLY A 90 -13.78 1.62 -11.50
C GLY A 90 -12.39 1.75 -10.89
N ILE A 91 -11.37 1.92 -11.73
CA ILE A 91 -9.99 2.02 -11.24
C ILE A 91 -9.68 3.42 -10.71
N ASN A 92 -9.13 3.49 -9.52
CA ASN A 92 -8.69 4.75 -8.90
C ASN A 92 -7.43 4.51 -8.04
N GLY A 93 -6.83 5.58 -7.51
CA GLY A 93 -5.58 5.51 -6.74
C GLY A 93 -5.64 4.62 -5.50
N SER A 94 -6.83 4.37 -4.91
CA SER A 94 -6.95 3.49 -3.74
C SER A 94 -6.64 2.02 -4.03
N TRP A 95 -6.65 1.59 -5.29
CA TRP A 95 -6.26 0.24 -5.68
C TRP A 95 -4.78 -0.05 -5.38
N PHE A 96 -3.92 0.97 -5.42
CA PHE A 96 -2.52 0.80 -5.02
C PHE A 96 -2.34 0.45 -3.54
N LEU A 97 -3.37 0.61 -2.71
CA LEU A 97 -3.32 0.18 -1.31
C LEU A 97 -3.22 -1.34 -1.16
N LEU A 98 -3.59 -2.11 -2.20
CA LEU A 98 -3.25 -3.53 -2.30
C LEU A 98 -1.74 -3.75 -2.16
N THR A 99 -0.95 -2.98 -2.91
CA THR A 99 0.52 -3.01 -2.86
C THR A 99 1.03 -2.44 -1.54
N VAL A 100 0.58 -1.24 -1.18
CA VAL A 100 1.09 -0.52 0.00
C VAL A 100 0.90 -1.32 1.29
N ALA A 101 -0.28 -1.92 1.48
CA ALA A 101 -0.53 -2.74 2.67
C ALA A 101 0.33 -4.01 2.68
N THR A 102 0.44 -4.69 1.54
CA THR A 102 1.27 -5.90 1.40
C THR A 102 2.74 -5.61 1.67
N GLU A 103 3.27 -4.56 1.05
CA GLU A 103 4.67 -4.14 1.25
C GLU A 103 4.93 -3.63 2.66
N SER A 104 3.96 -2.99 3.32
CA SER A 104 4.11 -2.54 4.70
C SER A 104 4.37 -3.68 5.68
N VAL A 105 3.80 -4.87 5.40
CA VAL A 105 4.09 -6.10 6.15
C VAL A 105 5.55 -6.51 5.97
N ALA A 106 6.07 -6.44 4.75
CA ALA A 106 7.47 -6.75 4.46
C ALA A 106 8.43 -5.71 5.06
N VAL A 107 8.07 -4.42 5.01
CA VAL A 107 8.91 -3.32 5.54
C VAL A 107 9.23 -3.52 7.01
N PHE A 108 8.22 -3.64 7.85
CA PHE A 108 8.45 -3.81 9.29
C PHE A 108 8.91 -5.23 9.63
N GLY A 109 8.37 -6.26 8.97
CA GLY A 109 8.81 -7.64 9.16
C GLY A 109 10.31 -7.83 8.88
N ALA A 110 10.88 -7.12 7.90
CA ALA A 110 12.31 -7.15 7.62
C ALA A 110 13.14 -6.43 8.70
N LEU A 111 12.62 -5.34 9.28
CA LEU A 111 13.23 -4.69 10.46
C LEU A 111 13.21 -5.63 11.66
N LEU A 112 12.08 -6.29 11.89
CA LEU A 112 11.93 -7.27 12.98
C LEU A 112 12.85 -8.47 12.78
N LEU A 113 13.06 -8.93 11.54
CA LEU A 113 14.00 -9.99 11.20
C LEU A 113 15.43 -9.65 11.61
N GLY A 114 15.84 -8.38 11.49
CA GLY A 114 17.12 -7.90 11.96
C GLY A 114 17.25 -7.94 13.49
N HIS A 115 16.15 -7.86 14.22
CA HIS A 115 16.10 -7.89 15.68
C HIS A 115 15.87 -9.29 16.26
N HIS A 116 14.98 -10.06 15.63
CA HIS A 116 14.64 -11.44 15.97
C HIS A 116 14.76 -12.35 14.74
N PRO A 117 15.97 -12.90 14.47
CA PRO A 117 16.18 -13.75 13.30
C PRO A 117 15.29 -15.01 13.34
N SER A 118 14.52 -15.23 12.26
CA SER A 118 13.64 -16.38 12.10
C SER A 118 13.52 -16.73 10.61
N ASP A 119 13.67 -18.00 10.27
CA ASP A 119 13.53 -18.45 8.88
C ASP A 119 12.09 -18.33 8.37
N PHE A 120 11.10 -18.54 9.24
CA PHE A 120 9.69 -18.33 8.93
C PHE A 120 9.39 -16.84 8.67
N LEU A 121 9.90 -15.95 9.51
CA LEU A 121 9.75 -14.50 9.35
C LEU A 121 10.40 -14.03 8.03
N ALA A 122 11.61 -14.53 7.74
CA ALA A 122 12.29 -14.24 6.47
C ALA A 122 11.44 -14.67 5.26
N PHE A 123 10.86 -15.87 5.31
CA PHE A 123 9.96 -16.35 4.25
C PHE A 123 8.74 -15.45 4.09
N MET A 124 8.07 -15.10 5.17
CA MET A 124 6.87 -14.23 5.15
C MET A 124 7.19 -12.85 4.53
N CYS A 125 8.32 -12.25 4.92
CA CYS A 125 8.74 -10.95 4.40
C CYS A 125 9.07 -10.99 2.90
N ILE A 126 9.80 -12.01 2.46
CA ILE A 126 10.12 -12.19 1.04
C ILE A 126 8.84 -12.45 0.23
N ALA A 127 7.93 -13.28 0.75
CA ALA A 127 6.66 -13.56 0.08
C ALA A 127 5.79 -12.30 -0.04
N ALA A 128 5.70 -11.48 1.02
CA ALA A 128 4.98 -10.22 0.99
C ALA A 128 5.60 -9.22 0.00
N PHE A 129 6.93 -9.07 0.00
CA PHE A 129 7.67 -8.25 -0.95
C PHE A 129 7.41 -8.66 -2.40
N CYS A 130 7.51 -9.95 -2.73
CA CYS A 130 7.23 -10.43 -4.07
C CYS A 130 5.76 -10.25 -4.46
N LEU A 131 4.83 -10.54 -3.55
CA LEU A 131 3.39 -10.37 -3.78
C LEU A 131 3.03 -8.89 -3.98
N GLY A 132 3.59 -7.99 -3.17
CA GLY A 132 3.36 -6.55 -3.29
C GLY A 132 3.80 -6.02 -4.65
N LEU A 133 4.96 -6.46 -5.17
CA LEU A 133 5.42 -6.10 -6.50
C LEU A 133 4.49 -6.64 -7.60
N VAL A 134 4.01 -7.88 -7.49
CA VAL A 134 3.04 -8.46 -8.45
C VAL A 134 1.74 -7.67 -8.45
N LEU A 135 1.20 -7.34 -7.26
CA LEU A 135 -0.01 -6.53 -7.13
C LEU A 135 0.18 -5.12 -7.73
N TYR A 136 1.36 -4.52 -7.52
CA TYR A 136 1.71 -3.25 -8.16
C TYR A 136 1.64 -3.33 -9.67
N LEU A 137 2.26 -4.34 -10.27
CA LEU A 137 2.28 -4.51 -11.73
C LEU A 137 0.88 -4.69 -12.30
N ILE A 138 0.02 -5.46 -11.63
CA ILE A 138 -1.38 -5.64 -12.02
C ILE A 138 -2.13 -4.30 -12.00
N VAL A 139 -2.10 -3.60 -10.87
CA VAL A 139 -2.82 -2.33 -10.71
C VAL A 139 -2.27 -1.26 -11.64
N MET A 140 -0.93 -1.16 -11.73
CA MET A 140 -0.29 -0.16 -12.59
C MET A 140 -0.59 -0.38 -14.07
N THR A 141 -0.65 -1.63 -14.52
CA THR A 141 -1.06 -1.94 -15.89
C THR A 141 -2.49 -1.45 -16.17
N MET A 142 -3.42 -1.67 -15.25
CA MET A 142 -4.79 -1.19 -15.39
C MET A 142 -4.87 0.34 -15.40
N VAL A 143 -4.12 1.00 -14.54
CA VAL A 143 -4.04 2.48 -14.47
C VAL A 143 -3.38 3.04 -15.73
N PHE A 144 -2.30 2.43 -16.21
CA PHE A 144 -1.63 2.81 -17.45
C PHE A 144 -2.57 2.73 -18.65
N LEU A 145 -3.31 1.61 -18.80
CA LEU A 145 -4.33 1.46 -19.85
C LEU A 145 -5.43 2.51 -19.72
N ARG A 146 -5.89 2.81 -18.49
CA ARG A 146 -6.90 3.84 -18.25
C ARG A 146 -6.40 5.22 -18.71
N TRP A 147 -5.19 5.61 -18.34
CA TRP A 147 -4.66 6.93 -18.65
C TRP A 147 -4.26 7.12 -20.11
N THR A 148 -3.84 6.05 -20.79
CA THR A 148 -3.37 6.12 -22.17
C THR A 148 -4.48 5.95 -23.22
N PHE A 149 -5.55 5.22 -22.88
CA PHE A 149 -6.61 4.87 -23.85
C PHE A 149 -7.96 5.53 -23.57
N GLN A 150 -8.12 6.23 -22.46
CA GLN A 150 -9.37 6.92 -22.13
C GLN A 150 -9.09 8.38 -21.75
N PRO A 151 -10.04 9.31 -22.03
CA PRO A 151 -9.90 10.70 -21.63
C PRO A 151 -9.69 10.82 -20.11
N LEU A 152 -8.71 11.63 -19.69
CA LEU A 152 -8.44 11.93 -18.29
C LEU A 152 -9.12 13.24 -17.92
N GLU A 153 -10.09 13.16 -17.00
CA GLU A 153 -10.73 14.35 -16.46
C GLU A 153 -9.88 14.97 -15.34
N PRO A 154 -9.84 16.31 -15.24
CA PRO A 154 -9.05 16.98 -14.20
C PRO A 154 -9.41 16.59 -12.76
N THR A 155 -10.64 16.13 -12.54
CA THR A 155 -11.14 15.64 -11.24
C THR A 155 -10.61 14.27 -10.87
N GLU A 156 -10.19 13.48 -11.84
CA GLU A 156 -9.64 12.13 -11.65
C GLU A 156 -8.14 12.12 -11.36
N ALA A 157 -7.44 13.19 -11.79
CA ALA A 157 -6.04 13.42 -11.45
C ALA A 157 -5.93 13.98 -10.00
N ASP A 158 -6.58 13.33 -9.06
CA ASP A 158 -6.69 13.70 -7.66
C ASP A 158 -5.47 13.23 -6.83
N PRO A 159 -5.34 13.64 -5.55
CA PRO A 159 -4.20 13.23 -4.73
C PRO A 159 -3.94 11.73 -4.69
N PRO A 160 -4.95 10.83 -4.56
CA PRO A 160 -4.72 9.39 -4.62
C PRO A 160 -4.01 8.87 -5.87
N ALA A 161 -4.04 9.58 -7.00
CA ALA A 161 -3.28 9.18 -8.19
C ALA A 161 -1.76 9.15 -7.95
N TRP A 162 -1.26 9.99 -7.02
CA TRP A 162 0.17 10.02 -6.65
C TRP A 162 0.64 8.75 -5.92
N ILE A 163 -0.29 7.97 -5.37
CA ILE A 163 0.03 6.67 -4.77
C ILE A 163 0.68 5.74 -5.80
N ALA A 164 0.44 5.94 -7.09
CA ALA A 164 1.07 5.16 -8.16
C ALA A 164 2.61 5.15 -8.07
N ALA A 165 3.24 6.29 -7.77
CA ALA A 165 4.68 6.37 -7.56
C ALA A 165 5.07 5.93 -6.14
N GLY A 166 4.27 6.29 -5.12
CA GLY A 166 4.52 5.92 -3.73
C GLY A 166 4.41 4.42 -3.46
N ALA A 167 3.47 3.73 -4.12
CA ALA A 167 3.27 2.30 -3.94
C ALA A 167 4.47 1.45 -4.40
N VAL A 168 5.18 1.87 -5.43
CA VAL A 168 6.41 1.16 -5.84
C VAL A 168 7.63 1.63 -5.05
N ALA A 169 7.61 2.84 -4.50
CA ALA A 169 8.66 3.31 -3.62
C ALA A 169 8.71 2.52 -2.29
N ILE A 170 7.55 2.11 -1.75
CA ILE A 170 7.53 1.25 -0.55
C ILE A 170 8.07 -0.16 -0.84
N THR A 171 7.97 -0.65 -2.07
CA THR A 171 8.64 -1.90 -2.51
C THR A 171 10.17 -1.75 -2.44
N VAL A 172 10.71 -0.59 -2.85
CA VAL A 172 12.15 -0.31 -2.69
C VAL A 172 12.55 -0.34 -1.21
N LEU A 173 11.76 0.26 -0.34
CA LEU A 173 12.02 0.27 1.10
C LEU A 173 11.98 -1.14 1.70
N ALA A 174 10.97 -1.95 1.34
CA ALA A 174 10.82 -3.32 1.81
C ALA A 174 12.02 -4.18 1.41
N GLY A 175 12.39 -4.14 0.13
CA GLY A 175 13.53 -4.89 -0.39
C GLY A 175 14.87 -4.40 0.20
N SER A 176 15.03 -3.09 0.43
CA SER A 176 16.23 -2.55 1.08
C SER A 176 16.37 -3.03 2.53
N ASN A 177 15.26 -3.07 3.29
CA ASN A 177 15.26 -3.61 4.64
C ASN A 177 15.55 -5.12 4.66
N LEU A 178 15.02 -5.87 3.68
CA LEU A 178 15.39 -7.28 3.52
C LEU A 178 16.89 -7.44 3.26
N LEU A 179 17.46 -6.66 2.34
CA LEU A 179 18.90 -6.71 2.05
C LEU A 179 19.76 -6.36 3.27
N ALA A 180 19.30 -5.45 4.11
CA ALA A 180 19.98 -5.12 5.37
C ALA A 180 19.99 -6.30 6.37
N ALA A 181 19.02 -7.21 6.29
CA ALA A 181 18.92 -8.42 7.12
C ALA A 181 19.71 -9.64 6.58
N ARG A 182 20.50 -9.50 5.48
CA ARG A 182 21.27 -10.61 4.87
C ARG A 182 22.22 -11.28 5.87
N ALA A 183 22.88 -10.51 6.72
CA ALA A 183 23.85 -11.03 7.68
C ALA A 183 23.22 -11.95 8.74
N VAL A 184 21.92 -11.84 9.00
CA VAL A 184 21.20 -12.59 10.04
C VAL A 184 20.26 -13.66 9.49
N SER A 185 20.10 -13.75 8.16
CA SER A 185 19.20 -14.71 7.53
C SER A 185 19.85 -15.34 6.28
N SER A 186 20.16 -16.62 6.38
CA SER A 186 20.69 -17.40 5.24
C SER A 186 19.71 -17.48 4.05
N ARG A 187 18.40 -17.40 4.31
CA ARG A 187 17.38 -17.37 3.24
C ARG A 187 17.44 -16.06 2.47
N VAL A 188 17.51 -14.92 3.18
CA VAL A 188 17.65 -13.61 2.56
C VAL A 188 18.97 -13.49 1.80
N ASP A 189 20.06 -14.01 2.37
CA ASP A 189 21.38 -13.98 1.72
C ASP A 189 21.39 -14.74 0.41
N ARG A 190 20.84 -15.96 0.38
CA ARG A 190 20.72 -16.75 -0.87
C ARG A 190 19.88 -16.06 -1.95
N LEU A 191 18.83 -15.35 -1.56
CA LEU A 191 17.95 -14.63 -2.50
C LEU A 191 18.39 -13.16 -2.70
N GLY A 192 19.46 -12.74 -2.06
CA GLY A 192 19.96 -11.36 -2.10
C GLY A 192 20.11 -10.80 -3.53
N PRO A 193 20.78 -11.50 -4.48
CA PRO A 193 20.90 -11.01 -5.85
C PRO A 193 19.55 -10.80 -6.56
N LEU A 194 18.57 -11.68 -6.30
CA LEU A 194 17.22 -11.52 -6.85
C LEU A 194 16.52 -10.31 -6.23
N ILE A 195 16.56 -10.16 -4.90
CA ILE A 195 15.96 -9.03 -4.18
C ILE A 195 16.58 -7.71 -4.68
N GLU A 196 17.90 -7.66 -4.87
CA GLU A 196 18.60 -6.48 -5.39
C GLU A 196 18.15 -6.12 -6.80
N GLY A 197 17.98 -7.10 -7.69
CA GLY A 197 17.44 -6.90 -9.03
C GLY A 197 16.02 -6.36 -9.00
N LEU A 198 15.14 -6.89 -8.15
CA LEU A 198 13.76 -6.43 -7.98
C LEU A 198 13.67 -5.03 -7.35
N VAL A 199 14.54 -4.72 -6.39
CA VAL A 199 14.67 -3.36 -5.82
C VAL A 199 15.08 -2.36 -6.89
N THR A 200 16.05 -2.71 -7.72
CA THR A 200 16.50 -1.87 -8.84
C THR A 200 15.38 -1.63 -9.85
N LEU A 201 14.63 -2.67 -10.20
CA LEU A 201 13.45 -2.57 -11.06
C LEU A 201 12.39 -1.65 -10.45
N ALA A 202 12.07 -1.84 -9.17
CA ALA A 202 11.09 -1.01 -8.46
C ALA A 202 11.54 0.46 -8.38
N TRP A 203 12.83 0.71 -8.11
CA TRP A 203 13.40 2.05 -8.07
C TRP A 203 13.33 2.75 -9.43
N ALA A 204 13.73 2.06 -10.50
CA ALA A 204 13.66 2.58 -11.86
C ALA A 204 12.21 2.92 -12.25
N THR A 205 11.26 2.06 -11.87
CA THR A 205 9.82 2.26 -12.11
C THR A 205 9.29 3.47 -11.34
N ALA A 206 9.63 3.63 -10.06
CA ALA A 206 9.24 4.79 -9.25
C ALA A 206 9.78 6.09 -9.85
N THR A 207 11.06 6.08 -10.25
CA THR A 207 11.73 7.22 -10.88
C THR A 207 11.08 7.58 -12.22
N PHE A 208 10.70 6.60 -13.03
CA PHE A 208 9.99 6.82 -14.28
C PHE A 208 8.63 7.50 -14.08
N TRP A 209 7.87 7.08 -13.06
CA TRP A 209 6.54 7.65 -12.82
C TRP A 209 6.57 9.06 -12.24
N PHE A 210 7.61 9.43 -11.52
CA PHE A 210 7.68 10.72 -10.85
C PHE A 210 7.49 11.94 -11.81
N PRO A 211 8.23 12.07 -12.92
CA PRO A 211 8.01 13.18 -13.85
C PRO A 211 6.63 13.12 -14.53
N VAL A 212 6.06 11.93 -14.74
CA VAL A 212 4.70 11.80 -15.29
C VAL A 212 3.68 12.38 -14.31
N MET A 213 3.80 12.06 -13.01
CA MET A 213 2.93 12.62 -11.97
C MET A 213 3.06 14.14 -11.87
N VAL A 214 4.29 14.67 -11.92
CA VAL A 214 4.54 16.11 -11.94
C VAL A 214 3.87 16.77 -13.16
N ALA A 215 3.99 16.16 -14.35
CA ALA A 215 3.38 16.67 -15.57
C ALA A 215 1.84 16.67 -15.48
N ILE A 216 1.23 15.60 -14.96
CA ILE A 216 -0.23 15.52 -14.73
C ILE A 216 -0.68 16.58 -13.71
N GLY A 217 0.06 16.77 -12.62
CA GLY A 217 -0.22 17.81 -11.63
C GLY A 217 -0.12 19.22 -12.20
N ALA A 218 0.91 19.50 -13.00
CA ALA A 218 1.07 20.76 -13.70
C ALA A 218 -0.08 21.00 -14.70
N TRP A 219 -0.43 20.00 -15.50
CA TRP A 219 -1.58 20.07 -16.40
C TRP A 219 -2.87 20.39 -15.65
N ARG A 220 -3.15 19.70 -14.54
CA ARG A 220 -4.34 19.92 -13.72
C ARG A 220 -4.43 21.34 -13.17
N HIS A 221 -3.35 21.84 -12.55
CA HIS A 221 -3.39 23.10 -11.81
C HIS A 221 -3.04 24.31 -12.67
N ILE A 222 -2.14 24.18 -13.65
CA ILE A 222 -1.70 25.29 -14.52
C ILE A 222 -2.59 25.38 -15.75
N ALA A 223 -2.71 24.28 -16.53
CA ALA A 223 -3.44 24.33 -17.80
C ALA A 223 -4.97 24.30 -17.58
N ARG A 224 -5.47 23.44 -16.68
CA ARG A 224 -6.90 23.31 -16.39
C ARG A 224 -7.39 24.22 -15.26
N LYS A 225 -6.48 24.94 -14.58
CA LYS A 225 -6.78 25.92 -13.52
C LYS A 225 -7.66 25.36 -12.38
N VAL A 226 -7.53 24.05 -12.08
CA VAL A 226 -8.23 23.45 -10.94
C VAL A 226 -7.64 24.03 -9.67
N PRO A 227 -8.44 24.67 -8.80
CA PRO A 227 -7.92 25.30 -7.59
C PRO A 227 -7.36 24.25 -6.61
N LEU A 228 -6.25 24.58 -5.96
CA LEU A 228 -5.74 23.82 -4.81
C LEU A 228 -6.68 24.06 -3.63
N ARG A 229 -7.56 23.10 -3.37
CA ARG A 229 -8.45 23.10 -2.22
C ARG A 229 -8.11 21.91 -1.35
N TYR A 230 -8.10 22.12 -0.03
CA TYR A 230 -7.93 21.03 0.90
C TYR A 230 -9.03 19.96 0.70
N HIS A 231 -8.59 18.71 0.59
CA HIS A 231 -9.46 17.54 0.56
C HIS A 231 -8.87 16.44 1.47
N PRO A 232 -9.67 15.70 2.24
CA PRO A 232 -9.16 14.66 3.13
C PRO A 232 -8.29 13.60 2.44
N SER A 233 -8.46 13.38 1.13
CA SER A 233 -7.64 12.44 0.35
C SER A 233 -6.16 12.82 0.25
N TYR A 234 -5.77 14.06 0.57
CA TYR A 234 -4.35 14.43 0.67
C TYR A 234 -3.61 13.67 1.79
N TRP A 235 -4.34 13.16 2.79
CA TRP A 235 -3.75 12.33 3.84
C TRP A 235 -3.54 10.86 3.45
N ALA A 236 -3.94 10.48 2.23
CA ALA A 236 -3.71 9.14 1.68
C ALA A 236 -2.39 9.04 0.87
N LEU A 237 -1.61 10.14 0.83
CA LEU A 237 -0.33 10.24 0.11
C LEU A 237 0.85 9.80 0.97
#